data_f417da993cbcfafe6958d815a9c6f12a
#
_entry.id   f417da993cbcfafe6958d815a9c6f12a
#
_cell.length_a   1.000
_cell.length_b   1.000
_cell.length_c   1.000
_cell.angle_alpha   90.00
_cell.angle_beta   90.00
_cell.angle_gamma   90.00
#
_symmetry.space_group_name_H-M   'P 1'
#
loop_
_entity.id
_entity.type
_entity.pdbx_description
1 polymer ?
#
loop_
_entity_poly.entity_id
_entity_poly.type
_entity_poly.pdbx_seq_one_letter_code
_entity_poly.pdbx_strand_id
1 'polypeptide(L)'
;MNRNRVVITGMGILAPNGIGLQEFWDSLLAGRSGIGPITLFDASDLKSRIAGEVKNFDPYDYIEAELKPKRMARHTQFAYAAAMMALKDAGLEISEADLPSPTPVVVGVSTSAMDIIERSISDFDRRGSNGMSPTAVGALTPQAAANVIADRIGTRAHAATVSSACPSGLDAVALAANMIRSGEAELAIAGGADAPITKHTFAAFIATGLSSCRNGEPEKASRPFDIDRDSGVISEGAGMFILEDFERAQARGAHIYLELDGYARQRDHSPDDPGSGLFDAMKLALANAGVTTDDVDYISAYGPGHPVLDAAEVRYIKQVFRDRAYSIPISSIKGVTGNPLAAGGPLQLAACALSLRDQIIVPTANCELADPECDLDFVPLRARRAKLDCILMNVRGLGGSASSLVVSRVNHR
;
A
#
# COMPACT_ATOMS: atom_id res chain seq x y z
N MET A 1 -4.45 26.74 16.25
CA MET A 1 -5.33 26.64 15.06
C MET A 1 -5.95 25.26 15.08
N ASN A 2 -7.28 25.17 15.03
CA ASN A 2 -7.94 23.89 14.83
C ASN A 2 -7.46 23.34 13.47
N ARG A 3 -6.87 22.16 13.47
CA ARG A 3 -6.49 21.48 12.22
C ARG A 3 -7.75 20.83 11.64
N ASN A 4 -7.96 20.96 10.34
CA ASN A 4 -9.06 20.27 9.67
C ASN A 4 -8.93 18.75 9.87
N ARG A 5 -10.03 18.08 10.14
CA ARG A 5 -10.10 16.62 10.20
C ARG A 5 -10.10 16.08 8.78
N VAL A 6 -9.41 14.97 8.56
CA VAL A 6 -9.28 14.37 7.22
C VAL A 6 -9.84 12.96 7.23
N VAL A 7 -10.75 12.69 6.32
CA VAL A 7 -11.43 11.40 6.20
C VAL A 7 -11.22 10.77 4.82
N ILE A 8 -11.38 9.46 4.75
CA ILE A 8 -11.42 8.72 3.48
C ILE A 8 -12.88 8.46 3.14
N THR A 9 -13.27 8.89 1.93
CA THR A 9 -14.64 8.76 1.41
C THR A 9 -14.74 7.86 0.20
N GLY A 10 -13.63 7.50 -0.43
CA GLY A 10 -13.60 6.56 -1.55
C GLY A 10 -12.29 5.82 -1.66
N MET A 11 -12.36 4.59 -2.14
CA MET A 11 -11.21 3.69 -2.28
C MET A 11 -11.26 2.93 -3.59
N GLY A 12 -10.12 2.82 -4.27
CA GLY A 12 -9.94 1.97 -5.44
C GLY A 12 -8.71 1.09 -5.29
N ILE A 13 -8.89 -0.22 -5.53
CA ILE A 13 -7.90 -1.24 -5.19
C ILE A 13 -7.68 -2.17 -6.37
N LEU A 14 -6.41 -2.39 -6.69
CA LEU A 14 -5.92 -3.47 -7.54
C LEU A 14 -4.86 -4.25 -6.76
N ALA A 15 -5.09 -5.53 -6.53
CA ALA A 15 -4.20 -6.39 -5.76
C ALA A 15 -4.15 -7.79 -6.35
N PRO A 16 -3.11 -8.60 -6.06
CA PRO A 16 -3.02 -9.97 -6.57
C PRO A 16 -4.19 -10.87 -6.17
N ASN A 17 -4.83 -10.56 -5.05
CA ASN A 17 -5.96 -11.30 -4.49
C ASN A 17 -7.32 -10.76 -4.89
N GLY A 18 -7.39 -9.75 -5.77
CA GLY A 18 -8.64 -9.22 -6.32
C GLY A 18 -8.56 -7.78 -6.80
N ILE A 19 -9.44 -7.43 -7.74
CA ILE A 19 -9.65 -6.08 -8.27
C ILE A 19 -10.97 -5.55 -7.70
N GLY A 20 -10.92 -4.37 -7.06
CA GLY A 20 -12.05 -3.79 -6.35
C GLY A 20 -12.18 -4.23 -4.90
N LEU A 21 -12.97 -3.49 -4.14
CA LEU A 21 -13.06 -3.64 -2.68
C LEU A 21 -13.62 -4.99 -2.25
N GLN A 22 -14.65 -5.49 -2.95
CA GLN A 22 -15.34 -6.70 -2.53
C GLN A 22 -14.45 -7.94 -2.68
N GLU A 23 -13.85 -8.13 -3.87
CA GLU A 23 -13.00 -9.30 -4.13
C GLU A 23 -11.75 -9.27 -3.24
N PHE A 24 -11.14 -8.08 -3.08
CA PHE A 24 -10.00 -7.87 -2.19
C PHE A 24 -10.36 -8.26 -0.75
N TRP A 25 -11.49 -7.80 -0.23
CA TRP A 25 -11.92 -8.05 1.14
C TRP A 25 -12.27 -9.51 1.40
N ASP A 26 -13.07 -10.11 0.51
CA ASP A 26 -13.46 -11.53 0.63
C ASP A 26 -12.24 -12.46 0.62
N SER A 27 -11.24 -12.13 -0.19
CA SER A 27 -9.99 -12.89 -0.24
C SER A 27 -9.15 -12.70 1.02
N LEU A 28 -9.11 -11.49 1.60
CA LEU A 28 -8.43 -11.24 2.88
C LEU A 28 -9.09 -12.02 4.01
N LEU A 29 -10.42 -11.97 4.14
CA LEU A 29 -11.17 -12.69 5.18
C LEU A 29 -10.97 -14.20 5.08
N ALA A 30 -10.88 -14.72 3.86
CA ALA A 30 -10.66 -16.15 3.61
C ALA A 30 -9.19 -16.58 3.73
N GLY A 31 -8.25 -15.64 3.92
CA GLY A 31 -6.82 -15.93 3.88
C GLY A 31 -6.33 -16.45 2.52
N ARG A 32 -7.04 -16.15 1.44
CA ARG A 32 -6.77 -16.67 0.10
C ARG A 32 -5.67 -15.89 -0.58
N SER A 33 -4.51 -16.52 -0.74
CA SER A 33 -3.33 -15.91 -1.34
C SER A 33 -3.51 -15.61 -2.83
N GLY A 34 -3.07 -14.42 -3.24
CA GLY A 34 -2.95 -14.01 -4.65
C GLY A 34 -1.63 -14.41 -5.31
N ILE A 35 -0.72 -15.04 -4.55
CA ILE A 35 0.61 -15.41 -4.99
C ILE A 35 0.53 -16.67 -5.86
N GLY A 36 1.29 -16.68 -6.96
CA GLY A 36 1.37 -17.81 -7.89
C GLY A 36 2.69 -17.82 -8.65
N PRO A 37 2.86 -18.77 -9.58
CA PRO A 37 3.98 -18.75 -10.52
C PRO A 37 3.98 -17.46 -11.34
N ILE A 38 5.18 -16.93 -11.64
CA ILE A 38 5.35 -15.77 -12.52
C ILE A 38 4.90 -16.14 -13.94
N THR A 39 4.05 -15.29 -14.54
CA THR A 39 3.53 -15.45 -15.91
C THR A 39 3.92 -14.29 -16.84
N LEU A 40 4.35 -13.16 -16.30
CA LEU A 40 4.67 -11.95 -17.08
C LEU A 40 5.98 -12.07 -17.89
N PHE A 41 6.87 -12.99 -17.49
CA PHE A 41 8.12 -13.29 -18.20
C PHE A 41 8.60 -14.72 -17.89
N ASP A 42 9.54 -15.25 -18.67
CA ASP A 42 10.20 -16.53 -18.37
C ASP A 42 11.14 -16.38 -17.18
N ALA A 43 10.73 -16.97 -16.04
CA ALA A 43 11.47 -16.98 -14.77
C ALA A 43 12.23 -18.30 -14.53
N SER A 44 12.35 -19.18 -15.52
CA SER A 44 12.93 -20.53 -15.36
C SER A 44 14.39 -20.54 -14.87
N ASP A 45 15.14 -19.49 -15.16
CA ASP A 45 16.53 -19.27 -14.75
C ASP A 45 16.69 -18.57 -13.40
N LEU A 46 15.57 -18.18 -12.74
CA LEU A 46 15.60 -17.50 -11.45
C LEU A 46 15.39 -18.47 -10.28
N LYS A 47 16.01 -18.14 -9.13
CA LYS A 47 15.84 -18.90 -7.88
C LYS A 47 14.43 -18.82 -7.33
N SER A 48 13.83 -17.64 -7.32
CA SER A 48 12.42 -17.42 -7.01
C SER A 48 11.64 -17.27 -8.32
N ARG A 49 10.56 -18.04 -8.47
CA ARG A 49 9.71 -18.09 -9.69
C ARG A 49 8.25 -17.82 -9.37
N ILE A 50 8.02 -17.14 -8.23
CA ILE A 50 6.69 -16.84 -7.70
C ILE A 50 6.56 -15.36 -7.42
N ALA A 51 5.38 -14.81 -7.68
CA ALA A 51 5.05 -13.42 -7.45
C ALA A 51 3.55 -13.24 -7.17
N GLY A 52 3.18 -12.10 -6.62
CA GLY A 52 1.78 -11.66 -6.58
C GLY A 52 1.47 -10.79 -7.80
N GLU A 53 0.99 -11.38 -8.88
CA GLU A 53 0.55 -10.66 -10.08
C GLU A 53 -0.91 -10.25 -9.97
N VAL A 54 -1.26 -9.03 -10.42
CA VAL A 54 -2.66 -8.62 -10.58
C VAL A 54 -3.22 -9.34 -11.79
N LYS A 55 -4.10 -10.30 -11.54
CA LYS A 55 -4.68 -11.18 -12.56
C LYS A 55 -5.88 -10.52 -13.25
N ASN A 56 -6.15 -10.92 -14.49
CA ASN A 56 -7.33 -10.49 -15.27
C ASN A 56 -7.45 -8.96 -15.43
N PHE A 57 -6.35 -8.23 -15.42
CA PHE A 57 -6.32 -6.79 -15.66
C PHE A 57 -6.09 -6.51 -17.16
N ASP A 58 -7.16 -6.14 -17.87
CA ASP A 58 -7.03 -5.49 -19.17
C ASP A 58 -7.12 -3.97 -18.96
N PRO A 59 -6.08 -3.18 -19.29
CA PRO A 59 -6.12 -1.74 -19.09
C PRO A 59 -7.26 -1.05 -19.86
N TYR A 60 -7.77 -1.64 -20.94
CA TYR A 60 -8.89 -1.07 -21.70
C TYR A 60 -10.25 -1.18 -21.00
N ASP A 61 -10.38 -2.00 -19.96
CA ASP A 61 -11.58 -2.05 -19.13
C ASP A 61 -11.66 -0.87 -18.15
N TYR A 62 -10.53 -0.18 -17.92
CA TYR A 62 -10.39 0.86 -16.89
C TYR A 62 -9.89 2.20 -17.42
N ILE A 63 -9.28 2.25 -18.59
CA ILE A 63 -8.60 3.41 -19.14
C ILE A 63 -9.12 3.66 -20.55
N GLU A 64 -9.56 4.88 -20.82
CA GLU A 64 -10.06 5.30 -22.11
C GLU A 64 -9.01 5.09 -23.22
N ALA A 65 -9.43 4.56 -24.36
CA ALA A 65 -8.54 4.21 -25.48
C ALA A 65 -7.73 5.40 -26.03
N GLU A 66 -8.29 6.61 -25.92
CA GLU A 66 -7.67 7.88 -26.32
C GLU A 66 -6.40 8.18 -25.52
N LEU A 67 -6.33 7.75 -24.26
CA LEU A 67 -5.17 7.88 -23.40
C LEU A 67 -4.04 6.89 -23.75
N LYS A 68 -4.31 5.95 -24.68
CA LYS A 68 -3.34 4.98 -25.22
C LYS A 68 -2.70 4.14 -24.11
N PRO A 69 -3.48 3.36 -23.35
CA PRO A 69 -3.00 2.65 -22.14
C PRO A 69 -1.75 1.77 -22.38
N LYS A 70 -1.60 1.16 -23.56
CA LYS A 70 -0.40 0.37 -23.92
C LYS A 70 0.92 1.17 -23.95
N ARG A 71 0.86 2.50 -23.94
CA ARG A 71 2.04 3.38 -23.87
C ARG A 71 2.37 3.83 -22.45
N MET A 72 1.49 3.57 -21.48
CA MET A 72 1.71 3.83 -20.08
C MET A 72 2.51 2.69 -19.45
N ALA A 73 3.30 3.01 -18.44
CA ALA A 73 3.89 2.00 -17.57
C ALA A 73 2.79 1.27 -16.77
N ARG A 74 3.00 0.00 -16.43
CA ARG A 74 2.00 -0.84 -15.75
C ARG A 74 1.57 -0.26 -14.41
N HIS A 75 2.48 0.29 -13.60
CA HIS A 75 2.13 0.97 -12.35
C HIS A 75 1.27 2.22 -12.58
N THR A 76 1.47 2.95 -13.69
CA THR A 76 0.64 4.10 -14.08
C THR A 76 -0.76 3.65 -14.45
N GLN A 77 -0.90 2.54 -15.19
CA GLN A 77 -2.21 1.94 -15.50
C GLN A 77 -2.96 1.58 -14.22
N PHE A 78 -2.28 0.96 -13.27
CA PHE A 78 -2.86 0.59 -11.97
C PHE A 78 -3.29 1.80 -11.14
N ALA A 79 -2.43 2.82 -11.03
CA ALA A 79 -2.74 4.05 -10.29
C ALA A 79 -3.96 4.77 -10.88
N TYR A 80 -4.01 4.88 -12.22
CA TYR A 80 -5.15 5.50 -12.91
C TYR A 80 -6.44 4.71 -12.66
N ALA A 81 -6.42 3.41 -12.91
CA ALA A 81 -7.60 2.55 -12.70
C ALA A 81 -8.11 2.64 -11.25
N ALA A 82 -7.19 2.55 -10.28
CA ALA A 82 -7.53 2.69 -8.86
C ALA A 82 -8.10 4.07 -8.53
N ALA A 83 -7.55 5.16 -9.11
CA ALA A 83 -8.07 6.51 -8.86
C ALA A 83 -9.49 6.69 -9.41
N MET A 84 -9.78 6.18 -10.62
CA MET A 84 -11.13 6.21 -11.19
C MET A 84 -12.11 5.37 -10.37
N MET A 85 -11.67 4.20 -9.88
CA MET A 85 -12.47 3.39 -8.95
C MET A 85 -12.76 4.12 -7.64
N ALA A 86 -11.77 4.83 -7.07
CA ALA A 86 -11.92 5.60 -5.85
C ALA A 86 -12.92 6.76 -6.00
N LEU A 87 -12.88 7.48 -7.13
CA LEU A 87 -13.86 8.51 -7.46
C LEU A 87 -15.28 7.95 -7.54
N LYS A 88 -15.43 6.83 -8.25
CA LYS A 88 -16.72 6.14 -8.35
C LYS A 88 -17.24 5.67 -7.01
N ASP A 89 -16.39 5.11 -6.16
CA ASP A 89 -16.73 4.65 -4.81
C ASP A 89 -17.14 5.80 -3.89
N ALA A 90 -16.49 6.98 -4.04
CA ALA A 90 -16.86 8.21 -3.34
C ALA A 90 -18.16 8.85 -3.85
N GLY A 91 -18.73 8.37 -4.96
CA GLY A 91 -19.88 8.99 -5.62
C GLY A 91 -19.57 10.36 -6.21
N LEU A 92 -18.31 10.57 -6.69
CA LEU A 92 -17.87 11.82 -7.26
C LEU A 92 -17.73 11.71 -8.78
N GLU A 93 -18.29 12.70 -9.48
CA GLU A 93 -18.14 12.87 -10.93
C GLU A 93 -16.95 13.78 -11.23
N ILE A 94 -16.39 13.66 -12.44
CA ILE A 94 -15.31 14.56 -12.89
C ILE A 94 -15.94 15.88 -13.34
N SER A 95 -16.19 16.76 -12.39
CA SER A 95 -16.79 18.08 -12.57
C SER A 95 -16.21 19.09 -11.58
N GLU A 96 -16.31 20.39 -11.87
CA GLU A 96 -15.87 21.43 -10.93
C GLU A 96 -16.70 21.45 -9.62
N ALA A 97 -17.92 20.95 -9.66
CA ALA A 97 -18.80 20.89 -8.49
C ALA A 97 -18.32 19.83 -7.50
N ASP A 98 -17.91 18.66 -8.01
CA ASP A 98 -17.48 17.53 -7.19
C ASP A 98 -15.98 17.57 -6.86
N LEU A 99 -15.17 18.05 -7.79
CA LEU A 99 -13.72 18.17 -7.65
C LEU A 99 -13.30 19.65 -7.62
N PRO A 100 -13.39 20.31 -6.44
CA PRO A 100 -13.04 21.71 -6.30
C PRO A 100 -11.58 21.97 -6.60
N SER A 101 -11.28 23.09 -7.21
CA SER A 101 -9.88 23.52 -7.40
C SER A 101 -9.40 24.30 -6.17
N PRO A 102 -8.26 23.95 -5.58
CA PRO A 102 -7.30 22.89 -6.02
C PRO A 102 -7.66 21.49 -5.54
N THR A 103 -7.61 20.47 -6.41
CA THR A 103 -7.66 19.06 -6.04
C THR A 103 -6.28 18.44 -6.31
N PRO A 104 -5.40 18.31 -5.31
CA PRO A 104 -4.08 17.71 -5.48
C PRO A 104 -4.18 16.21 -5.81
N VAL A 105 -3.22 15.73 -6.61
CA VAL A 105 -3.00 14.30 -6.89
C VAL A 105 -1.62 13.90 -6.39
N VAL A 106 -1.55 12.99 -5.42
CA VAL A 106 -0.28 12.56 -4.82
C VAL A 106 -0.14 11.04 -4.91
N VAL A 107 0.85 10.57 -5.67
CA VAL A 107 1.06 9.13 -5.89
C VAL A 107 2.41 8.68 -5.35
N GLY A 108 2.40 7.67 -4.49
CA GLY A 108 3.61 6.99 -4.03
C GLY A 108 4.08 5.94 -5.02
N VAL A 109 5.38 5.94 -5.37
CA VAL A 109 6.00 5.00 -6.30
C VAL A 109 7.38 4.62 -5.77
N SER A 110 7.74 3.34 -5.82
CA SER A 110 9.03 2.84 -5.37
C SER A 110 9.96 2.44 -6.52
N THR A 111 9.48 1.63 -7.45
CA THR A 111 10.29 1.10 -8.57
C THR A 111 10.02 1.79 -9.91
N SER A 112 8.94 2.59 -9.98
CA SER A 112 8.57 3.33 -11.20
C SER A 112 8.36 2.42 -12.43
N ALA A 113 8.69 2.90 -13.61
CA ALA A 113 8.37 2.32 -14.94
C ALA A 113 9.41 1.26 -15.39
N MET A 114 9.74 0.29 -14.56
CA MET A 114 10.75 -0.72 -14.89
C MET A 114 10.40 -1.54 -16.14
N ASP A 115 9.13 -1.82 -16.38
CA ASP A 115 8.63 -2.47 -17.59
C ASP A 115 8.93 -1.68 -18.87
N ILE A 116 8.81 -0.36 -18.82
CA ILE A 116 9.16 0.53 -19.92
C ILE A 116 10.67 0.62 -20.10
N ILE A 117 11.42 0.70 -18.99
CA ILE A 117 12.90 0.76 -19.01
C ILE A 117 13.46 -0.49 -19.66
N GLU A 118 13.09 -1.68 -19.20
CA GLU A 118 13.60 -2.94 -19.74
C GLU A 118 13.24 -3.12 -21.22
N ARG A 119 12.01 -2.79 -21.61
CA ARG A 119 11.58 -2.80 -23.00
C ARG A 119 12.38 -1.81 -23.85
N SER A 120 12.60 -0.59 -23.36
CA SER A 120 13.36 0.44 -24.08
C SER A 120 14.81 0.04 -24.29
N ILE A 121 15.47 -0.58 -23.31
CA ILE A 121 16.81 -1.13 -23.43
C ILE A 121 16.85 -2.20 -24.53
N SER A 122 15.93 -3.18 -24.49
CA SER A 122 15.85 -4.24 -25.47
C SER A 122 15.58 -3.69 -26.91
N ASP A 123 14.76 -2.67 -27.04
CA ASP A 123 14.49 -2.02 -28.32
C ASP A 123 15.70 -1.26 -28.85
N PHE A 124 16.46 -0.59 -27.96
CA PHE A 124 17.70 0.10 -28.32
C PHE A 124 18.78 -0.90 -28.76
N ASP A 125 18.97 -2.00 -28.04
CA ASP A 125 19.98 -3.02 -28.38
C ASP A 125 19.70 -3.66 -29.75
N ARG A 126 18.43 -3.84 -30.11
CA ARG A 126 18.03 -4.45 -31.39
C ARG A 126 18.08 -3.48 -32.57
N ARG A 127 17.78 -2.19 -32.38
CA ARG A 127 17.49 -1.25 -33.48
C ARG A 127 18.20 0.10 -33.33
N GLY A 128 19.07 0.25 -32.30
CA GLY A 128 19.70 1.53 -31.98
C GLY A 128 18.67 2.61 -31.61
N SER A 129 19.06 3.87 -31.78
CA SER A 129 18.18 5.02 -31.49
C SER A 129 16.85 5.01 -32.25
N ASN A 130 16.81 4.40 -33.43
CA ASN A 130 15.59 4.26 -34.24
C ASN A 130 14.57 3.29 -33.62
N GLY A 131 14.97 2.48 -32.63
CA GLY A 131 14.12 1.60 -31.87
C GLY A 131 13.35 2.28 -30.75
N MET A 132 13.78 3.46 -30.32
CA MET A 132 13.21 4.15 -29.18
C MET A 132 11.82 4.72 -29.47
N SER A 133 10.90 4.48 -28.53
CA SER A 133 9.57 5.07 -28.60
C SER A 133 9.63 6.58 -28.26
N PRO A 134 9.03 7.46 -29.07
CA PRO A 134 8.97 8.89 -28.77
C PRO A 134 8.24 9.21 -27.44
N THR A 135 7.37 8.31 -26.99
CA THR A 135 6.61 8.47 -25.74
C THR A 135 7.29 7.88 -24.54
N ALA A 136 8.44 7.18 -24.70
CA ALA A 136 9.13 6.52 -23.62
C ALA A 136 9.51 7.50 -22.48
N VAL A 137 10.07 8.67 -22.81
CA VAL A 137 10.48 9.67 -21.83
C VAL A 137 9.32 10.05 -20.89
N GLY A 138 8.13 10.32 -21.42
CA GLY A 138 6.96 10.65 -20.61
C GLY A 138 6.51 9.49 -19.71
N ALA A 139 6.59 8.26 -20.21
CA ALA A 139 6.19 7.07 -19.45
C ALA A 139 7.23 6.65 -18.38
N LEU A 140 8.51 7.00 -18.59
CA LEU A 140 9.61 6.66 -17.66
C LEU A 140 9.62 7.54 -16.41
N THR A 141 9.04 8.74 -16.47
CA THR A 141 9.15 9.70 -15.37
C THR A 141 8.31 9.25 -14.17
N PRO A 142 8.84 9.34 -12.93
CA PRO A 142 8.11 8.91 -11.73
C PRO A 142 6.76 9.61 -11.55
N GLN A 143 6.61 10.86 -12.02
CA GLN A 143 5.35 11.62 -11.92
C GLN A 143 4.30 11.23 -12.96
N ALA A 144 4.59 10.33 -13.89
CA ALA A 144 3.65 9.96 -14.97
C ALA A 144 2.28 9.52 -14.41
N ALA A 145 2.26 8.75 -13.32
CA ALA A 145 1.02 8.30 -12.70
C ALA A 145 0.19 9.47 -12.13
N ALA A 146 0.83 10.39 -11.41
CA ALA A 146 0.15 11.56 -10.86
C ALA A 146 -0.36 12.49 -11.97
N ASN A 147 0.45 12.72 -13.01
CA ASN A 147 0.10 13.61 -14.12
C ASN A 147 -1.10 13.08 -14.92
N VAL A 148 -1.14 11.79 -15.28
CA VAL A 148 -2.25 11.25 -16.07
C VAL A 148 -3.58 11.32 -15.31
N ILE A 149 -3.57 11.15 -14.00
CA ILE A 149 -4.75 11.32 -13.16
C ILE A 149 -5.15 12.79 -13.10
N ALA A 150 -4.18 13.69 -12.85
CA ALA A 150 -4.41 15.14 -12.81
C ALA A 150 -4.97 15.69 -14.13
N ASP A 151 -4.40 15.26 -15.25
CA ASP A 151 -4.89 15.62 -16.60
C ASP A 151 -6.34 15.15 -16.80
N ARG A 152 -6.65 13.92 -16.35
CA ARG A 152 -8.00 13.34 -16.50
C ARG A 152 -9.07 14.09 -15.72
N ILE A 153 -8.74 14.51 -14.49
CA ILE A 153 -9.68 15.27 -13.65
C ILE A 153 -9.67 16.78 -13.94
N GLY A 154 -8.77 17.23 -14.82
CA GLY A 154 -8.67 18.64 -15.22
C GLY A 154 -8.15 19.57 -14.12
N THR A 155 -7.49 19.04 -13.09
CA THR A 155 -6.97 19.87 -11.99
C THR A 155 -5.76 20.68 -12.44
N ARG A 156 -5.64 21.91 -11.89
CA ARG A 156 -4.42 22.73 -11.98
C ARG A 156 -3.61 22.73 -10.70
N ALA A 157 -4.00 21.89 -9.76
CA ALA A 157 -3.31 21.70 -8.48
C ALA A 157 -2.04 20.87 -8.62
N HIS A 158 -1.36 20.65 -7.52
CA HIS A 158 -0.17 19.78 -7.45
C HIS A 158 -0.46 18.36 -7.94
N ALA A 159 0.29 17.92 -8.95
CA ALA A 159 0.48 16.51 -9.27
C ALA A 159 1.89 16.13 -8.80
N ALA A 160 1.98 15.34 -7.72
CA ALA A 160 3.24 15.04 -7.07
C ALA A 160 3.47 13.53 -6.91
N THR A 161 4.74 13.12 -6.95
CA THR A 161 5.13 11.74 -6.65
C THR A 161 6.03 11.70 -5.43
N VAL A 162 5.70 10.81 -4.50
CA VAL A 162 6.51 10.51 -3.31
C VAL A 162 7.27 9.21 -3.55
N SER A 163 8.57 9.21 -3.31
CA SER A 163 9.41 8.01 -3.38
C SER A 163 10.23 7.86 -2.11
N SER A 164 9.87 6.86 -1.30
CA SER A 164 10.47 6.56 0.01
C SER A 164 10.58 5.06 0.25
N ALA A 165 10.75 4.28 -0.83
CA ALA A 165 10.66 2.82 -0.86
C ALA A 165 9.23 2.32 -0.53
N CYS A 166 9.07 1.17 0.17
CA CYS A 166 7.73 0.60 0.43
C CYS A 166 6.75 1.55 1.15
N PRO A 167 7.16 2.51 2.03
CA PRO A 167 6.23 3.47 2.60
C PRO A 167 5.67 4.52 1.64
N SER A 168 6.18 4.64 0.41
CA SER A 168 5.85 5.74 -0.52
C SER A 168 4.36 6.03 -0.66
N GLY A 169 3.53 5.00 -0.77
CA GLY A 169 2.08 5.20 -0.93
C GLY A 169 1.41 5.71 0.33
N LEU A 170 1.83 5.24 1.52
CA LEU A 170 1.34 5.76 2.78
C LEU A 170 1.81 7.19 3.04
N ASP A 171 3.08 7.49 2.67
CA ASP A 171 3.66 8.83 2.77
C ASP A 171 2.94 9.81 1.82
N ALA A 172 2.50 9.35 0.64
CA ALA A 172 1.70 10.13 -0.30
C ALA A 172 0.31 10.47 0.28
N VAL A 173 -0.36 9.50 0.91
CA VAL A 173 -1.62 9.73 1.63
C VAL A 173 -1.43 10.75 2.74
N ALA A 174 -0.36 10.63 3.54
CA ALA A 174 -0.06 11.56 4.63
C ALA A 174 0.25 12.98 4.13
N LEU A 175 0.96 13.11 3.00
CA LEU A 175 1.23 14.40 2.38
C LEU A 175 -0.07 15.08 1.94
N ALA A 176 -0.93 14.36 1.23
CA ALA A 176 -2.24 14.86 0.81
C ALA A 176 -3.14 15.22 2.00
N ALA A 177 -3.14 14.40 3.04
CA ALA A 177 -3.86 14.70 4.28
C ALA A 177 -3.36 16.00 4.94
N ASN A 178 -2.05 16.28 4.89
CA ASN A 178 -1.51 17.53 5.42
C ASN A 178 -1.91 18.75 4.60
N MET A 179 -2.07 18.62 3.27
CA MET A 179 -2.61 19.70 2.43
C MET A 179 -4.05 20.06 2.83
N ILE A 180 -4.86 19.05 3.16
CA ILE A 180 -6.22 19.27 3.65
C ILE A 180 -6.19 19.87 5.08
N ARG A 181 -5.35 19.35 5.99
CA ARG A 181 -5.22 19.86 7.36
C ARG A 181 -4.78 21.32 7.43
N SER A 182 -3.97 21.75 6.47
CA SER A 182 -3.50 23.15 6.37
C SER A 182 -4.51 24.08 5.70
N GLY A 183 -5.60 23.54 5.13
CA GLY A 183 -6.59 24.32 4.36
C GLY A 183 -6.12 24.68 2.94
N GLU A 184 -5.05 24.06 2.43
CA GLU A 184 -4.60 24.21 1.04
C GLU A 184 -5.57 23.56 0.05
N ALA A 185 -6.23 22.47 0.48
CA ALA A 185 -7.24 21.77 -0.32
C ALA A 185 -8.37 21.27 0.57
N GLU A 186 -9.57 21.07 0.00
CA GLU A 186 -10.73 20.46 0.66
C GLU A 186 -10.87 18.97 0.29
N LEU A 187 -10.26 18.57 -0.82
CA LEU A 187 -10.26 17.21 -1.35
C LEU A 187 -8.90 16.92 -2.00
N ALA A 188 -8.45 15.68 -1.92
CA ALA A 188 -7.25 15.20 -2.59
C ALA A 188 -7.42 13.76 -3.07
N ILE A 189 -6.73 13.39 -4.15
CA ILE A 189 -6.59 12.00 -4.61
C ILE A 189 -5.19 11.55 -4.25
N ALA A 190 -5.07 10.52 -3.42
CA ALA A 190 -3.75 10.05 -2.99
C ALA A 190 -3.71 8.54 -2.77
N GLY A 191 -2.52 7.98 -2.92
CA GLY A 191 -2.29 6.55 -2.72
C GLY A 191 -0.93 6.12 -3.25
N GLY A 192 -0.83 4.86 -3.71
CA GLY A 192 0.42 4.37 -4.28
C GLY A 192 0.23 3.18 -5.19
N ALA A 193 1.17 3.01 -6.10
CA ALA A 193 1.19 1.93 -7.08
C ALA A 193 2.62 1.50 -7.40
N ASP A 194 2.83 0.19 -7.55
CA ASP A 194 4.06 -0.38 -8.10
C ASP A 194 3.76 -1.62 -8.96
N ALA A 195 4.62 -1.83 -9.96
CA ALA A 195 4.59 -3.01 -10.83
C ALA A 195 6.02 -3.52 -11.08
N PRO A 196 6.68 -4.08 -10.05
CA PRO A 196 8.10 -4.44 -10.08
C PRO A 196 8.37 -5.80 -10.76
N ILE A 197 7.34 -6.49 -11.26
CA ILE A 197 7.45 -7.86 -11.77
C ILE A 197 7.97 -7.82 -13.20
N THR A 198 9.25 -7.46 -13.35
CA THR A 198 10.03 -7.52 -14.58
C THR A 198 11.29 -8.34 -14.33
N LYS A 199 11.87 -8.94 -15.35
CA LYS A 199 12.94 -9.94 -15.18
C LYS A 199 14.15 -9.41 -14.40
N HIS A 200 14.66 -8.24 -14.77
CA HIS A 200 15.87 -7.68 -14.12
C HIS A 200 15.57 -7.12 -12.73
N THR A 201 14.47 -6.42 -12.57
CA THR A 201 14.04 -5.91 -11.25
C THR A 201 13.81 -7.05 -10.28
N PHE A 202 13.14 -8.12 -10.74
CA PHE A 202 12.87 -9.29 -9.91
C PHE A 202 14.16 -10.02 -9.53
N ALA A 203 15.10 -10.19 -10.46
CA ALA A 203 16.44 -10.76 -10.19
C ALA A 203 17.20 -9.94 -9.14
N ALA A 204 17.09 -8.60 -9.16
CA ALA A 204 17.71 -7.74 -8.16
C ALA A 204 17.10 -7.97 -6.75
N PHE A 205 15.78 -8.10 -6.62
CA PHE A 205 15.14 -8.44 -5.34
C PHE A 205 15.56 -9.83 -4.83
N ILE A 206 15.69 -10.83 -5.71
CA ILE A 206 16.21 -12.15 -5.33
C ILE A 206 17.64 -12.04 -4.78
N ALA A 207 18.49 -11.22 -5.42
CA ALA A 207 19.88 -11.05 -5.00
C ALA A 207 20.02 -10.42 -3.61
N THR A 208 19.01 -9.63 -3.17
CA THR A 208 18.99 -9.05 -1.81
C THR A 208 18.45 -10.01 -0.74
N GLY A 209 17.96 -11.19 -1.11
CA GLY A 209 17.29 -12.12 -0.19
C GLY A 209 15.87 -11.72 0.19
N LEU A 210 15.26 -10.76 -0.51
CA LEU A 210 13.91 -10.26 -0.21
C LEU A 210 12.79 -11.00 -0.96
N SER A 211 13.09 -12.14 -1.58
CA SER A 211 12.12 -12.98 -2.26
C SER A 211 12.23 -14.42 -1.80
N SER A 212 11.14 -14.97 -1.29
CA SER A 212 11.03 -16.39 -0.95
C SER A 212 11.30 -17.28 -2.17
N CYS A 213 11.97 -18.40 -1.93
CA CYS A 213 12.25 -19.41 -2.95
C CYS A 213 11.34 -20.65 -2.83
N ARG A 214 10.24 -20.58 -2.12
CA ARG A 214 9.26 -21.67 -1.95
C ARG A 214 8.39 -21.86 -3.20
N ASN A 215 9.01 -22.21 -4.31
CA ASN A 215 8.36 -22.32 -5.63
C ASN A 215 7.33 -23.46 -5.71
N GLY A 216 7.41 -24.46 -4.83
CA GLY A 216 6.53 -25.64 -4.87
C GLY A 216 5.12 -25.40 -4.31
N GLU A 217 4.96 -24.43 -3.42
CA GLU A 217 3.69 -24.02 -2.80
C GLU A 217 3.61 -22.49 -2.77
N PRO A 218 3.42 -21.86 -3.93
CA PRO A 218 3.47 -20.39 -4.06
C PRO A 218 2.53 -19.66 -3.08
N GLU A 219 1.31 -20.17 -2.91
CA GLU A 219 0.27 -19.59 -2.07
C GLU A 219 0.61 -19.61 -0.57
N LYS A 220 1.56 -20.48 -0.17
CA LYS A 220 2.06 -20.60 1.20
C LYS A 220 3.42 -19.94 1.43
N ALA A 221 4.02 -19.36 0.39
CA ALA A 221 5.38 -18.86 0.45
C ALA A 221 5.50 -17.60 1.33
N SER A 222 4.57 -16.67 1.22
CA SER A 222 4.52 -15.51 2.12
C SER A 222 3.82 -15.89 3.42
N ARG A 223 4.58 -15.94 4.52
CA ARG A 223 4.11 -16.43 5.83
C ARG A 223 4.62 -15.57 6.98
N PRO A 224 4.04 -14.36 7.15
CA PRO A 224 4.47 -13.44 8.19
C PRO A 224 4.43 -14.09 9.60
N PHE A 225 5.46 -13.84 10.40
CA PHE A 225 5.63 -14.29 11.78
C PHE A 225 5.69 -15.81 12.01
N ASP A 226 5.55 -16.62 10.97
CA ASP A 226 5.67 -18.07 11.04
C ASP A 226 7.12 -18.50 11.22
N ILE A 227 7.37 -19.61 11.95
CA ILE A 227 8.71 -20.13 12.21
C ILE A 227 9.45 -20.52 10.91
N ASP A 228 8.71 -20.98 9.91
CA ASP A 228 9.25 -21.43 8.63
C ASP A 228 9.36 -20.32 7.58
N ARG A 229 9.20 -19.05 7.94
CA ARG A 229 9.35 -17.93 7.01
C ARG A 229 10.78 -17.84 6.49
N ASP A 230 10.95 -17.68 5.19
CA ASP A 230 12.27 -17.55 4.55
C ASP A 230 12.48 -16.18 3.89
N SER A 231 11.41 -15.51 3.52
CA SER A 231 11.31 -14.11 3.11
C SER A 231 9.86 -13.81 2.68
N GLY A 232 9.59 -12.55 2.27
CA GLY A 232 8.35 -12.17 1.61
C GLY A 232 8.28 -12.65 0.17
N VAL A 233 7.18 -12.35 -0.51
CA VAL A 233 7.02 -12.53 -1.95
C VAL A 233 6.71 -11.18 -2.57
N ILE A 234 7.51 -10.79 -3.56
CA ILE A 234 7.28 -9.52 -4.29
C ILE A 234 5.97 -9.61 -5.07
N SER A 235 5.21 -8.54 -5.04
CA SER A 235 3.96 -8.41 -5.77
C SER A 235 3.80 -7.03 -6.41
N GLU A 236 2.72 -6.84 -7.15
CA GLU A 236 2.32 -5.58 -7.76
C GLU A 236 0.93 -5.17 -7.28
N GLY A 237 0.56 -3.92 -7.52
CA GLY A 237 -0.78 -3.43 -7.23
C GLY A 237 -0.88 -1.92 -7.13
N ALA A 238 -2.07 -1.46 -6.75
CA ALA A 238 -2.36 -0.07 -6.43
C ALA A 238 -3.47 0.03 -5.39
N GLY A 239 -3.37 1.08 -4.56
CA GLY A 239 -4.48 1.57 -3.74
C GLY A 239 -4.53 3.08 -3.83
N MET A 240 -5.67 3.62 -4.25
CA MET A 240 -5.90 5.06 -4.33
C MET A 240 -7.14 5.43 -3.53
N PHE A 241 -7.12 6.62 -2.95
CA PHE A 241 -8.12 7.11 -2.02
C PHE A 241 -8.58 8.51 -2.38
N ILE A 242 -9.85 8.78 -2.08
CA ILE A 242 -10.38 10.13 -1.99
C ILE A 242 -10.30 10.56 -0.53
N LEU A 243 -9.49 11.56 -0.28
CA LEU A 243 -9.36 12.22 1.01
C LEU A 243 -10.18 13.50 0.99
N GLU A 244 -10.95 13.74 2.03
CA GLU A 244 -11.76 14.95 2.15
C GLU A 244 -11.61 15.59 3.53
N ASP A 245 -11.79 16.90 3.56
CA ASP A 245 -12.13 17.60 4.79
C ASP A 245 -13.43 17.02 5.36
N PHE A 246 -13.46 16.79 6.68
CA PHE A 246 -14.58 16.12 7.34
C PHE A 246 -15.89 16.89 7.17
N GLU A 247 -15.86 18.22 7.34
CA GLU A 247 -17.07 19.06 7.23
C GLU A 247 -17.64 19.03 5.81
N ARG A 248 -16.74 19.04 4.80
CA ARG A 248 -17.13 18.88 3.40
C ARG A 248 -17.77 17.51 3.14
N ALA A 249 -17.13 16.43 3.59
CA ALA A 249 -17.65 15.07 3.44
C ALA A 249 -19.04 14.92 4.09
N GLN A 250 -19.20 15.46 5.28
CA GLN A 250 -20.45 15.44 6.02
C GLN A 250 -21.55 16.28 5.32
N ALA A 251 -21.22 17.46 4.82
CA ALA A 251 -22.15 18.35 4.14
C ALA A 251 -22.75 17.74 2.87
N ARG A 252 -21.95 16.94 2.12
CA ARG A 252 -22.44 16.23 0.94
C ARG A 252 -23.05 14.85 1.22
N GLY A 253 -23.09 14.41 2.50
CA GLY A 253 -23.60 13.11 2.90
C GLY A 253 -22.74 11.94 2.43
N ALA A 254 -21.42 12.12 2.34
CA ALA A 254 -20.49 11.09 1.92
C ALA A 254 -20.49 9.87 2.85
N HIS A 255 -20.32 8.69 2.28
CA HIS A 255 -19.86 7.56 3.08
C HIS A 255 -18.44 7.81 3.57
N ILE A 256 -18.22 7.70 4.87
CA ILE A 256 -16.88 7.88 5.46
C ILE A 256 -16.40 6.53 5.99
N TYR A 257 -15.28 6.07 5.46
CA TYR A 257 -14.67 4.80 5.85
C TYR A 257 -13.91 4.91 7.18
N LEU A 258 -13.10 5.96 7.31
CA LEU A 258 -12.27 6.21 8.49
C LEU A 258 -11.76 7.66 8.51
N GLU A 259 -11.21 8.05 9.65
CA GLU A 259 -10.45 9.29 9.85
C GLU A 259 -8.95 8.98 9.91
N LEU A 260 -8.14 9.85 9.34
CA LEU A 260 -6.68 9.83 9.43
C LEU A 260 -6.24 10.69 10.61
N ASP A 261 -5.88 10.09 11.73
CA ASP A 261 -5.63 10.82 12.98
C ASP A 261 -4.21 11.33 13.13
N GLY A 262 -3.23 10.43 13.08
CA GLY A 262 -1.83 10.76 13.31
C GLY A 262 -0.89 9.94 12.44
N TYR A 263 0.10 10.61 11.89
CA TYR A 263 1.11 10.02 11.02
C TYR A 263 2.50 10.45 11.48
N ALA A 264 3.46 9.54 11.36
CA ALA A 264 4.87 9.85 11.51
C ALA A 264 5.72 8.96 10.59
N ARG A 265 6.84 9.53 10.16
CA ARG A 265 7.87 8.86 9.39
C ARG A 265 9.22 9.07 10.04
N GLN A 266 10.01 7.99 10.13
CA GLN A 266 11.34 7.97 10.71
C GLN A 266 12.29 7.08 9.90
N ARG A 267 13.55 7.02 10.29
CA ARG A 267 14.53 6.08 9.73
C ARG A 267 15.17 5.30 10.86
N ASP A 268 15.63 4.09 10.54
CA ASP A 268 16.42 3.29 11.46
C ASP A 268 17.65 4.09 11.93
N HIS A 269 17.99 3.98 13.20
CA HIS A 269 19.13 4.66 13.81
C HIS A 269 20.46 4.16 13.22
N SER A 270 20.50 2.89 12.85
CA SER A 270 21.64 2.21 12.27
C SER A 270 21.18 1.08 11.36
N PRO A 271 21.97 0.71 10.32
CA PRO A 271 21.72 -0.51 9.54
C PRO A 271 21.72 -1.80 10.41
N ASP A 272 22.46 -1.79 11.52
CA ASP A 272 22.57 -2.93 12.43
C ASP A 272 21.41 -3.03 13.43
N ASP A 273 20.53 -2.03 13.45
CA ASP A 273 19.34 -2.00 14.31
C ASP A 273 18.06 -1.83 13.47
N PRO A 274 17.70 -2.84 12.69
CA PRO A 274 16.51 -2.79 11.84
C PRO A 274 15.25 -2.64 12.68
N GLY A 275 14.39 -1.69 12.29
CA GLY A 275 13.10 -1.42 12.95
C GLY A 275 13.16 -0.32 14.03
N SER A 276 14.33 0.21 14.39
CA SER A 276 14.42 1.33 15.35
C SER A 276 13.66 2.57 14.87
N GLY A 277 13.67 2.83 13.56
CA GLY A 277 12.84 3.88 12.97
C GLY A 277 11.34 3.63 13.12
N LEU A 278 10.93 2.35 13.11
CA LEU A 278 9.52 2.00 13.33
C LEU A 278 9.10 2.26 14.79
N PHE A 279 9.98 2.01 15.76
CA PHE A 279 9.75 2.36 17.15
C PHE A 279 9.42 3.84 17.33
N ASP A 280 10.25 4.71 16.75
CA ASP A 280 10.02 6.16 16.83
C ASP A 280 8.79 6.60 16.03
N ALA A 281 8.55 6.00 14.86
CA ALA A 281 7.38 6.29 14.04
C ALA A 281 6.07 5.94 14.78
N MET A 282 5.97 4.78 15.44
CA MET A 282 4.81 4.40 16.24
C MET A 282 4.54 5.41 17.37
N LYS A 283 5.56 5.75 18.15
CA LYS A 283 5.41 6.70 19.27
C LYS A 283 4.95 8.09 18.80
N LEU A 284 5.56 8.58 17.73
CA LEU A 284 5.20 9.89 17.17
C LEU A 284 3.83 9.87 16.51
N ALA A 285 3.43 8.79 15.83
CA ALA A 285 2.11 8.67 15.24
C ALA A 285 1.01 8.68 16.31
N LEU A 286 1.19 7.94 17.41
CA LEU A 286 0.28 7.96 18.57
C LEU A 286 0.19 9.36 19.18
N ALA A 287 1.33 10.02 19.41
CA ALA A 287 1.38 11.39 19.93
C ALA A 287 0.69 12.39 19.00
N ASN A 288 0.93 12.32 17.69
CA ASN A 288 0.31 13.17 16.69
C ASN A 288 -1.21 12.94 16.57
N ALA A 289 -1.65 11.71 16.82
CA ALA A 289 -3.05 11.35 16.92
C ALA A 289 -3.69 11.77 18.24
N GLY A 290 -2.91 12.07 19.27
CA GLY A 290 -3.41 12.38 20.62
C GLY A 290 -4.01 11.17 21.33
N VAL A 291 -3.54 9.95 21.01
CA VAL A 291 -3.97 8.68 21.60
C VAL A 291 -2.81 7.99 22.32
N THR A 292 -3.16 7.09 23.23
CA THR A 292 -2.23 6.22 23.95
C THR A 292 -2.25 4.81 23.38
N THR A 293 -1.38 3.95 23.88
CA THR A 293 -1.38 2.53 23.51
C THR A 293 -2.64 1.78 23.97
N ASP A 294 -3.35 2.30 24.99
CA ASP A 294 -4.57 1.70 25.52
C ASP A 294 -5.78 1.97 24.60
N ASP A 295 -5.71 3.02 23.81
CA ASP A 295 -6.76 3.38 22.84
C ASP A 295 -6.70 2.57 21.54
N VAL A 296 -5.58 1.83 21.29
CA VAL A 296 -5.39 1.05 20.07
C VAL A 296 -5.99 -0.34 20.22
N ASP A 297 -6.94 -0.67 19.36
CA ASP A 297 -7.65 -1.97 19.38
C ASP A 297 -6.97 -3.05 18.54
N TYR A 298 -6.19 -2.64 17.52
CA TYR A 298 -5.57 -3.54 16.55
C TYR A 298 -4.32 -2.90 15.93
N ILE A 299 -3.29 -3.71 15.72
CA ILE A 299 -2.09 -3.32 14.96
C ILE A 299 -2.07 -4.02 13.61
N SER A 300 -2.17 -3.24 12.54
CA SER A 300 -1.91 -3.72 11.18
C SER A 300 -0.41 -3.63 10.93
N ALA A 301 0.27 -4.78 11.03
CA ALA A 301 1.72 -4.87 10.99
C ALA A 301 2.29 -4.78 9.57
N TYR A 302 3.53 -4.35 9.46
CA TYR A 302 4.28 -4.47 8.21
C TYR A 302 4.47 -5.93 7.82
N GLY A 303 4.97 -6.78 8.76
CA GLY A 303 5.07 -8.24 8.67
C GLY A 303 5.32 -8.77 7.25
N PRO A 304 6.53 -8.59 6.67
CA PRO A 304 6.77 -9.01 5.28
C PRO A 304 7.01 -10.51 5.13
N GLY A 305 7.12 -11.29 6.21
CA GLY A 305 7.53 -12.69 6.19
C GLY A 305 9.04 -12.88 6.17
N HIS A 306 9.82 -11.83 6.51
CA HIS A 306 11.29 -11.90 6.55
C HIS A 306 11.76 -12.17 7.99
N PRO A 307 12.64 -13.16 8.22
CA PRO A 307 13.04 -13.57 9.58
C PRO A 307 13.49 -12.41 10.46
N VAL A 308 14.40 -11.57 9.98
CA VAL A 308 14.94 -10.45 10.75
C VAL A 308 13.95 -9.31 10.93
N LEU A 309 13.18 -8.97 9.88
CA LEU A 309 12.29 -7.80 9.90
C LEU A 309 11.04 -8.04 10.74
N ASP A 310 10.48 -9.24 10.69
CA ASP A 310 9.31 -9.62 11.49
C ASP A 310 9.68 -9.64 12.99
N ALA A 311 10.80 -10.28 13.35
CA ALA A 311 11.29 -10.30 14.74
C ALA A 311 11.62 -8.89 15.26
N ALA A 312 12.20 -8.02 14.41
CA ALA A 312 12.47 -6.65 14.78
C ALA A 312 11.19 -5.84 15.03
N GLU A 313 10.17 -5.99 14.18
CA GLU A 313 8.87 -5.33 14.38
C GLU A 313 8.23 -5.76 15.71
N VAL A 314 8.22 -7.06 16.00
CA VAL A 314 7.70 -7.61 17.26
C VAL A 314 8.44 -7.02 18.45
N ARG A 315 9.78 -6.99 18.40
CA ARG A 315 10.60 -6.40 19.48
C ARG A 315 10.19 -4.95 19.76
N TYR A 316 9.97 -4.15 18.74
CA TYR A 316 9.63 -2.73 18.91
C TYR A 316 8.15 -2.50 19.25
N ILE A 317 7.24 -3.35 18.80
CA ILE A 317 5.86 -3.35 19.31
C ILE A 317 5.85 -3.61 20.82
N LYS A 318 6.61 -4.60 21.33
CA LYS A 318 6.74 -4.85 22.76
C LYS A 318 7.31 -3.65 23.53
N GLN A 319 8.29 -2.95 22.97
CA GLN A 319 8.85 -1.77 23.64
C GLN A 319 7.86 -0.59 23.70
N VAL A 320 7.04 -0.37 22.66
CA VAL A 320 6.04 0.70 22.62
C VAL A 320 4.84 0.35 23.51
N PHE A 321 4.28 -0.84 23.34
CA PHE A 321 3.02 -1.26 23.98
C PHE A 321 3.21 -1.96 25.34
N ARG A 322 4.45 -2.37 25.70
CA ARG A 322 4.77 -3.05 26.95
C ARG A 322 3.85 -4.26 27.18
N ASP A 323 3.24 -4.37 28.35
CA ASP A 323 2.34 -5.49 28.69
C ASP A 323 1.11 -5.53 27.77
N ARG A 324 0.66 -4.40 27.26
CA ARG A 324 -0.46 -4.32 26.30
C ARG A 324 -0.16 -5.05 24.99
N ALA A 325 1.12 -5.18 24.59
CA ALA A 325 1.52 -5.92 23.39
C ALA A 325 1.01 -7.35 23.35
N TYR A 326 0.91 -8.00 24.51
CA TYR A 326 0.46 -9.41 24.62
C TYR A 326 -1.05 -9.60 24.57
N SER A 327 -1.82 -8.53 24.60
CA SER A 327 -3.29 -8.57 24.57
C SER A 327 -3.92 -7.87 23.37
N ILE A 328 -3.13 -7.13 22.61
CA ILE A 328 -3.60 -6.46 21.39
C ILE A 328 -3.47 -7.41 20.19
N PRO A 329 -4.52 -7.62 19.38
CA PRO A 329 -4.40 -8.41 18.16
C PRO A 329 -3.55 -7.69 17.12
N ILE A 330 -2.77 -8.47 16.36
CA ILE A 330 -1.87 -8.00 15.31
C ILE A 330 -2.12 -8.87 14.07
N SER A 331 -2.10 -8.32 12.88
CA SER A 331 -2.01 -9.17 11.68
C SER A 331 -1.29 -8.49 10.52
N SER A 332 -0.83 -9.30 9.57
CA SER A 332 -0.26 -8.84 8.30
C SER A 332 -1.04 -9.42 7.12
N ILE A 333 -1.44 -8.55 6.19
CA ILE A 333 -2.13 -8.98 4.97
C ILE A 333 -1.17 -9.59 3.93
N LYS A 334 0.15 -9.54 4.16
CA LYS A 334 1.15 -9.94 3.15
C LYS A 334 1.23 -11.45 2.89
N GLY A 335 0.66 -12.28 3.76
CA GLY A 335 0.39 -13.69 3.44
C GLY A 335 -0.57 -13.87 2.25
N VAL A 336 -1.44 -12.88 2.04
CA VAL A 336 -2.45 -12.86 0.97
C VAL A 336 -2.01 -12.02 -0.23
N THR A 337 -1.54 -10.81 0.00
CA THR A 337 -1.22 -9.84 -1.07
C THR A 337 0.21 -9.95 -1.59
N GLY A 338 1.11 -10.64 -0.90
CA GLY A 338 2.54 -10.44 -1.08
C GLY A 338 2.97 -9.04 -0.61
N ASN A 339 4.15 -8.59 -1.06
CA ASN A 339 4.69 -7.28 -0.78
C ASN A 339 4.69 -6.40 -2.04
N PRO A 340 3.66 -5.60 -2.28
CA PRO A 340 3.52 -4.77 -3.49
C PRO A 340 4.21 -3.40 -3.34
N LEU A 341 5.31 -3.34 -2.59
CA LEU A 341 6.17 -2.17 -2.38
C LEU A 341 5.36 -0.90 -2.03
N ALA A 342 5.39 0.14 -2.90
CA ALA A 342 4.67 1.39 -2.64
C ALA A 342 3.14 1.22 -2.53
N ALA A 343 2.56 0.22 -3.15
CA ALA A 343 1.15 -0.10 -2.98
C ALA A 343 0.83 -0.79 -1.64
N GLY A 344 1.84 -1.29 -0.92
CA GLY A 344 1.66 -2.07 0.31
C GLY A 344 0.93 -1.30 1.42
N GLY A 345 1.36 -0.08 1.71
CA GLY A 345 0.70 0.79 2.69
C GLY A 345 -0.75 1.12 2.31
N PRO A 346 -1.04 1.55 1.08
CA PRO A 346 -2.41 1.73 0.57
C PRO A 346 -3.30 0.50 0.68
N LEU A 347 -2.84 -0.69 0.27
CA LEU A 347 -3.63 -1.92 0.42
C LEU A 347 -3.91 -2.23 1.90
N GLN A 348 -2.93 -2.00 2.77
CA GLN A 348 -3.06 -2.15 4.22
C GLN A 348 -4.05 -1.13 4.80
N LEU A 349 -4.04 0.13 4.34
CA LEU A 349 -4.99 1.16 4.74
C LEU A 349 -6.43 0.81 4.33
N ALA A 350 -6.62 0.29 3.11
CA ALA A 350 -7.92 -0.21 2.67
C ALA A 350 -8.40 -1.39 3.54
N ALA A 351 -7.52 -2.33 3.89
CA ALA A 351 -7.85 -3.42 4.81
C ALA A 351 -8.27 -2.91 6.19
N CYS A 352 -7.59 -1.87 6.73
CA CYS A 352 -7.97 -1.23 7.99
C CYS A 352 -9.34 -0.55 7.90
N ALA A 353 -9.63 0.15 6.80
CA ALA A 353 -10.92 0.78 6.55
C ALA A 353 -12.07 -0.24 6.55
N LEU A 354 -11.87 -1.36 5.85
CA LEU A 354 -12.85 -2.45 5.81
C LEU A 354 -12.96 -3.19 7.15
N SER A 355 -11.86 -3.32 7.90
CA SER A 355 -11.87 -3.88 9.26
C SER A 355 -12.69 -3.01 10.22
N LEU A 356 -12.54 -1.68 10.17
CA LEU A 356 -13.34 -0.73 10.96
C LEU A 356 -14.81 -0.78 10.58
N ARG A 357 -15.14 -0.88 9.28
CA ARG A 357 -16.50 -0.99 8.78
C ARG A 357 -17.22 -2.26 9.29
N ASP A 358 -16.56 -3.42 9.13
CA ASP A 358 -17.18 -4.73 9.36
C ASP A 358 -16.90 -5.27 10.76
N GLN A 359 -16.05 -4.59 11.57
CA GLN A 359 -15.66 -5.00 12.91
C GLN A 359 -15.02 -6.41 12.91
N ILE A 360 -14.12 -6.64 11.92
CA ILE A 360 -13.42 -7.90 11.72
C ILE A 360 -11.93 -7.62 11.49
N ILE A 361 -11.07 -8.35 12.21
CA ILE A 361 -9.62 -8.38 11.96
C ILE A 361 -9.34 -9.49 10.96
N VAL A 362 -8.63 -9.16 9.89
CA VAL A 362 -8.18 -10.12 8.88
C VAL A 362 -7.10 -11.04 9.43
N PRO A 363 -7.02 -12.31 9.00
CA PRO A 363 -6.01 -13.23 9.50
C PRO A 363 -4.61 -12.88 8.95
N THR A 364 -3.58 -13.27 9.71
CA THR A 364 -2.25 -13.50 9.14
C THR A 364 -2.28 -14.88 8.46
N ALA A 365 -2.46 -14.87 7.15
CA ALA A 365 -2.47 -16.10 6.37
C ALA A 365 -1.09 -16.79 6.46
N ASN A 366 -1.09 -18.12 6.41
CA ASN A 366 0.09 -18.99 6.47
C ASN A 366 0.91 -18.91 7.78
N CYS A 367 0.46 -18.20 8.83
CA CYS A 367 1.04 -18.26 10.16
C CYS A 367 0.49 -19.51 10.88
N GLU A 368 1.08 -20.69 10.59
CA GLU A 368 0.63 -21.97 11.15
C GLU A 368 1.26 -22.23 12.52
N LEU A 369 2.54 -21.90 12.66
CA LEU A 369 3.29 -22.00 13.89
C LEU A 369 4.11 -20.72 14.07
N ALA A 370 3.71 -19.88 15.02
CA ALA A 370 4.44 -18.65 15.30
C ALA A 370 5.88 -18.94 15.74
N ASP A 371 6.83 -18.14 15.24
CA ASP A 371 8.21 -18.18 15.70
C ASP A 371 8.26 -17.82 17.20
N PRO A 372 9.01 -18.52 18.04
CA PRO A 372 9.19 -18.18 19.45
C PRO A 372 9.65 -16.73 19.72
N GLU A 373 10.36 -16.10 18.79
CA GLU A 373 10.69 -14.68 18.86
C GLU A 373 9.51 -13.76 18.54
N CYS A 374 8.46 -14.33 17.91
CA CYS A 374 7.21 -13.68 17.54
C CYS A 374 6.07 -14.21 18.40
N ASP A 375 6.12 -13.97 19.73
CA ASP A 375 5.23 -14.53 20.75
C ASP A 375 4.01 -13.63 21.07
N LEU A 376 3.47 -12.92 20.06
CA LEU A 376 2.29 -12.06 20.19
C LEU A 376 1.05 -12.70 19.52
N ASP A 377 -0.11 -12.08 19.64
CA ASP A 377 -1.35 -12.55 18.99
C ASP A 377 -1.42 -12.06 17.53
N PHE A 378 -0.95 -12.86 16.59
CA PHE A 378 -0.95 -12.52 15.16
C PHE A 378 -2.25 -12.85 14.42
N VAL A 379 -3.34 -13.13 15.09
CA VAL A 379 -4.61 -13.56 14.50
C VAL A 379 -4.38 -14.63 13.41
N PRO A 380 -3.86 -15.81 13.76
CA PRO A 380 -3.42 -16.77 12.77
C PRO A 380 -4.59 -17.39 12.02
N LEU A 381 -4.43 -17.58 10.69
CA LEU A 381 -5.24 -18.39 9.78
C LEU A 381 -6.72 -18.01 9.63
N ARG A 382 -7.37 -17.44 10.64
CA ARG A 382 -8.82 -17.15 10.61
C ARG A 382 -9.13 -15.72 11.04
N ALA A 383 -10.00 -15.06 10.27
CA ALA A 383 -10.52 -13.75 10.62
C ALA A 383 -11.24 -13.79 11.98
N ARG A 384 -11.15 -12.69 12.73
CA ARG A 384 -11.68 -12.57 14.08
C ARG A 384 -12.58 -11.35 14.21
N ARG A 385 -13.80 -11.54 14.73
CA ARG A 385 -14.64 -10.39 15.13
C ARG A 385 -14.04 -9.71 16.36
N ALA A 386 -13.99 -8.40 16.31
CA ALA A 386 -13.51 -7.57 17.42
C ALA A 386 -14.18 -6.19 17.36
N LYS A 387 -14.34 -5.55 18.51
CA LYS A 387 -14.70 -4.14 18.55
C LYS A 387 -13.47 -3.34 18.14
N LEU A 388 -13.58 -2.57 17.07
CA LEU A 388 -12.49 -1.79 16.50
C LEU A 388 -12.94 -0.34 16.35
N ASP A 389 -12.24 0.54 17.04
CA ASP A 389 -12.45 1.98 16.95
C ASP A 389 -11.16 2.70 16.53
N CYS A 390 -9.97 2.17 16.90
CA CYS A 390 -8.66 2.76 16.60
C CYS A 390 -7.65 1.69 16.16
N ILE A 391 -6.97 1.92 15.04
CA ILE A 391 -5.97 1.01 14.46
C ILE A 391 -4.65 1.75 14.27
N LEU A 392 -3.55 1.11 14.67
CA LEU A 392 -2.20 1.53 14.32
C LEU A 392 -1.69 0.70 13.14
N MET A 393 -1.21 1.37 12.10
CA MET A 393 -0.61 0.75 10.92
C MET A 393 0.89 1.00 10.89
N ASN A 394 1.65 -0.02 10.49
CA ASN A 394 3.10 0.04 10.32
C ASN A 394 3.50 -0.31 8.89
N VAL A 395 4.41 0.45 8.31
CA VAL A 395 5.07 0.15 7.03
C VAL A 395 6.56 0.44 7.15
N ARG A 396 7.39 -0.44 6.61
CA ARG A 396 8.84 -0.27 6.57
C ARG A 396 9.37 -0.52 5.16
N GLY A 397 10.42 0.16 4.77
CA GLY A 397 11.04 0.06 3.45
C GLY A 397 12.54 -0.22 3.50
N LEU A 398 13.09 -0.54 2.34
CA LEU A 398 14.53 -0.62 2.12
C LEU A 398 15.21 0.69 2.56
N GLY A 399 16.44 0.56 3.07
CA GLY A 399 17.19 1.71 3.58
C GLY A 399 16.72 2.21 4.94
N GLY A 400 15.86 1.44 5.64
CA GLY A 400 15.44 1.71 7.02
C GLY A 400 14.36 2.79 7.16
N SER A 401 13.70 3.21 6.07
CA SER A 401 12.54 4.12 6.21
C SER A 401 11.37 3.39 6.85
N ALA A 402 10.68 4.04 7.77
CA ALA A 402 9.54 3.50 8.49
C ALA A 402 8.46 4.57 8.65
N SER A 403 7.21 4.17 8.44
CA SER A 403 6.05 5.04 8.61
C SER A 403 4.99 4.34 9.45
N SER A 404 4.38 5.07 10.36
CA SER A 404 3.23 4.62 11.13
C SER A 404 2.08 5.60 10.99
N LEU A 405 0.86 5.07 10.90
CA LEU A 405 -0.38 5.84 10.78
C LEU A 405 -1.39 5.33 11.80
N VAL A 406 -2.03 6.24 12.52
CA VAL A 406 -3.20 5.96 13.35
C VAL A 406 -4.44 6.36 12.58
N VAL A 407 -5.40 5.46 12.51
CA VAL A 407 -6.72 5.66 11.90
C VAL A 407 -7.83 5.26 12.86
N SER A 408 -8.98 5.93 12.79
CA SER A 408 -10.10 5.60 13.65
C SER A 408 -11.45 5.68 12.93
N ARG A 409 -12.45 5.12 13.58
CA ARG A 409 -13.86 5.37 13.20
C ARG A 409 -14.22 6.83 13.48
N VAL A 410 -14.96 7.42 12.57
CA VAL A 410 -15.52 8.76 12.79
C VAL A 410 -16.39 8.75 14.06
N ASN A 411 -16.25 9.78 14.89
CA ASN A 411 -16.94 9.95 16.17
C ASN A 411 -16.49 8.98 17.29
N HIS A 412 -15.30 8.38 17.17
CA HIS A 412 -14.70 7.60 18.27
C HIS A 412 -14.30 8.48 19.46
N ARG A 413 -14.11 9.81 19.26
CA ARG A 413 -13.70 10.78 20.29
C ARG A 413 -14.80 11.74 20.69
#